data_49162dd21e1b040dd2153b0131db88c2
#
_entry.id   49162dd21e1b040dd2153b0131db88c2
#
_cell.length_a   1.000
_cell.length_b   1.000
_cell.length_c   1.000
_cell.angle_alpha   90.00
_cell.angle_beta   90.00
_cell.angle_gamma   90.00
#
_symmetry.space_group_name_H-M   'P 1'
#
loop_
_entity.id
_entity.type
_entity.pdbx_description
1 polymer ?
#
loop_
_entity_poly.entity_id
_entity_poly.type
_entity_poly.pdbx_seq_one_letter_code
_entity_poly.pdbx_strand_id
1 'polypeptide(L)'
;LKRQGRRSPQVPSVACTLPEIFEQVAVGERIWFDDGRIGGVIRGIAPEWLDIEITHARDSGEKLAGDKGINLPDSQLNLPALTEKDIADLSVVAKEADLVGLSFVQHGSDVDTLRHCLHELGKPNLGIVLKIETRRAFENLPKLLFSAMASKASGIMIARGDLAVECGYERLAEVQEEILWPAEAAHTPVIWATISLTLSKCWTLTVV
;
A
#
# COMPACT_ATOMS: atom_id res chain seq x y z
N LEU A 1 14.39 2.96 13.40
CA LEU A 1 13.84 3.83 12.37
C LEU A 1 13.83 5.28 12.87
N LYS A 2 14.18 6.26 12.04
CA LYS A 2 14.26 7.68 12.43
C LYS A 2 13.46 8.57 11.52
N ARG A 3 12.89 9.66 12.05
CA ARG A 3 12.22 10.70 11.24
C ARG A 3 13.18 11.38 10.25
N GLN A 4 14.44 11.59 10.67
CA GLN A 4 15.49 12.19 9.83
C GLN A 4 16.77 11.37 9.90
N GLY A 5 17.43 11.21 8.75
CA GLY A 5 18.60 10.38 8.58
C GLY A 5 19.89 11.00 9.14
N ARG A 6 20.06 11.05 10.47
CA ARG A 6 21.38 11.27 11.06
C ARG A 6 22.02 9.92 11.39
N ARG A 7 23.17 9.62 10.81
CA ARG A 7 23.93 8.43 11.15
C ARG A 7 24.34 8.49 12.63
N SER A 8 23.92 7.46 13.39
CA SER A 8 24.51 7.20 14.70
C SER A 8 25.61 6.18 14.52
N PRO A 9 26.84 6.42 15.00
CA PRO A 9 27.92 5.46 14.84
C PRO A 9 27.74 4.18 15.70
N GLN A 10 26.81 4.18 16.64
CA GLN A 10 26.65 3.10 17.63
C GLN A 10 25.45 2.17 17.36
N VAL A 11 24.41 2.65 16.67
CA VAL A 11 23.21 1.84 16.38
C VAL A 11 22.82 2.02 14.92
N PRO A 12 22.67 0.95 14.13
CA PRO A 12 22.18 1.04 12.76
C PRO A 12 20.84 1.77 12.72
N SER A 13 20.69 2.72 11.81
CA SER A 13 19.43 3.47 11.68
C SER A 13 19.14 3.83 10.24
N VAL A 14 17.86 3.84 9.88
CA VAL A 14 17.33 4.29 8.59
C VAL A 14 16.32 5.40 8.80
N ALA A 15 16.19 6.28 7.81
CA ALA A 15 15.18 7.32 7.81
C ALA A 15 13.84 6.78 7.28
N CYS A 16 12.74 7.35 7.78
CA CYS A 16 11.41 7.15 7.24
C CYS A 16 10.94 8.44 6.55
N THR A 17 10.41 8.31 5.35
CA THR A 17 9.88 9.45 4.57
C THR A 17 8.48 9.88 4.98
N LEU A 18 7.78 9.04 5.78
CA LEU A 18 6.43 9.30 6.30
C LEU A 18 6.49 9.42 7.83
N PRO A 19 6.82 10.58 8.37
CA PRO A 19 6.95 10.76 9.82
C PRO A 19 5.63 10.57 10.59
N GLU A 20 4.50 10.70 9.93
CA GLU A 20 3.16 10.54 10.50
C GLU A 20 2.91 9.14 11.08
N ILE A 21 3.63 8.12 10.59
CA ILE A 21 3.50 6.75 11.10
C ILE A 21 3.95 6.63 12.55
N PHE A 22 4.88 7.49 13.02
CA PHE A 22 5.42 7.42 14.38
C PHE A 22 4.35 7.64 15.46
N GLU A 23 3.25 8.29 15.11
CA GLU A 23 2.12 8.57 16.01
C GLU A 23 1.00 7.53 15.90
N GLN A 24 1.11 6.62 14.92
CA GLN A 24 0.05 5.67 14.56
C GLN A 24 0.45 4.21 14.79
N VAL A 25 1.61 3.97 15.35
CA VAL A 25 2.12 2.63 15.66
C VAL A 25 2.16 2.38 17.16
N ALA A 26 2.13 1.13 17.58
CA ALA A 26 2.23 0.72 18.98
C ALA A 26 3.41 -0.22 19.23
N VAL A 27 3.87 -0.25 20.50
CA VAL A 27 4.88 -1.22 20.94
C VAL A 27 4.29 -2.63 20.85
N GLY A 28 5.05 -3.55 20.28
CA GLY A 28 4.64 -4.94 20.05
C GLY A 28 4.16 -5.20 18.63
N GLU A 29 3.87 -4.19 17.84
CA GLU A 29 3.46 -4.36 16.43
C GLU A 29 4.62 -4.77 15.55
N ARG A 30 4.30 -5.54 14.50
CA ARG A 30 5.26 -6.00 13.50
C ARG A 30 5.57 -4.91 12.49
N ILE A 31 6.79 -4.91 12.02
CA ILE A 31 7.26 -4.05 10.93
C ILE A 31 8.07 -4.86 9.94
N TRP A 32 7.84 -4.64 8.66
CA TRP A 32 8.55 -5.30 7.57
C TRP A 32 9.21 -4.27 6.66
N PHE A 33 10.38 -4.61 6.15
CA PHE A 33 11.15 -3.80 5.22
C PHE A 33 11.45 -4.61 3.96
N ASP A 34 11.54 -3.92 2.81
CA ASP A 34 11.96 -4.48 1.54
C ASP A 34 11.17 -5.74 1.15
N ASP A 35 9.84 -5.59 1.07
CA ASP A 35 8.90 -6.64 0.66
C ASP A 35 9.02 -7.92 1.54
N GLY A 36 9.18 -7.71 2.85
CA GLY A 36 9.23 -8.79 3.83
C GLY A 36 10.60 -9.45 4.01
N ARG A 37 11.66 -8.93 3.40
CA ARG A 37 13.04 -9.49 3.54
C ARG A 37 13.60 -9.31 4.94
N ILE A 38 13.24 -8.21 5.60
CA ILE A 38 13.64 -7.93 6.98
C ILE A 38 12.37 -7.70 7.78
N GLY A 39 12.22 -8.45 8.86
CA GLY A 39 11.09 -8.32 9.78
C GLY A 39 11.56 -7.97 11.18
N GLY A 40 10.73 -7.24 11.91
CA GLY A 40 11.01 -6.87 13.28
C GLY A 40 9.74 -6.55 14.06
N VAL A 41 9.96 -6.26 15.33
CA VAL A 41 8.91 -5.85 16.28
C VAL A 41 9.30 -4.51 16.88
N ILE A 42 8.36 -3.59 16.96
CA ILE A 42 8.54 -2.28 17.60
C ILE A 42 8.67 -2.50 19.11
N ARG A 43 9.81 -2.11 19.69
CA ARG A 43 10.10 -2.26 21.13
C ARG A 43 10.07 -0.95 21.88
N GLY A 44 10.25 0.17 21.18
CA GLY A 44 10.20 1.50 21.78
C GLY A 44 9.76 2.55 20.80
N ILE A 45 9.05 3.55 21.29
CA ILE A 45 8.54 4.67 20.51
C ILE A 45 8.99 5.96 21.18
N ALA A 46 9.61 6.83 20.40
CA ALA A 46 9.96 8.18 20.80
C ALA A 46 9.56 9.17 19.68
N PRO A 47 9.45 10.47 19.95
CA PRO A 47 9.03 11.44 18.94
C PRO A 47 9.86 11.41 17.65
N GLU A 48 11.15 11.10 17.77
CA GLU A 48 12.11 11.14 16.65
C GLU A 48 12.59 9.78 16.16
N TRP A 49 12.23 8.69 16.84
CA TRP A 49 12.68 7.35 16.47
C TRP A 49 11.78 6.25 16.99
N LEU A 50 11.80 5.12 16.27
CA LEU A 50 11.27 3.84 16.71
C LEU A 50 12.43 2.88 16.94
N ASP A 51 12.40 2.19 18.06
CA ASP A 51 13.33 1.11 18.37
C ASP A 51 12.74 -0.21 17.88
N ILE A 52 13.47 -0.91 17.02
CA ILE A 52 12.97 -2.10 16.33
C ILE A 52 13.93 -3.25 16.61
N GLU A 53 13.42 -4.30 17.22
CA GLU A 53 14.11 -5.58 17.31
C GLU A 53 13.92 -6.34 16.01
N ILE A 54 15.00 -6.64 15.30
CA ILE A 54 14.95 -7.47 14.09
C ILE A 54 14.77 -8.92 14.49
N THR A 55 13.67 -9.52 14.06
CA THR A 55 13.30 -10.92 14.35
C THR A 55 13.39 -11.82 13.13
N HIS A 56 13.48 -11.24 11.94
CA HIS A 56 13.58 -11.96 10.68
C HIS A 56 14.57 -11.27 9.74
N ALA A 57 15.58 -12.01 9.32
CA ALA A 57 16.51 -11.64 8.26
C ALA A 57 17.27 -12.91 7.81
N ARG A 58 18.02 -12.84 6.72
CA ARG A 58 18.91 -13.94 6.32
C ARG A 58 20.05 -14.10 7.31
N ASP A 59 20.50 -15.34 7.56
CA ASP A 59 21.65 -15.63 8.46
C ASP A 59 22.93 -14.92 8.03
N SER A 60 23.12 -14.73 6.72
CA SER A 60 24.26 -13.99 6.16
C SER A 60 24.15 -12.46 6.33
N GLY A 61 23.08 -12.00 6.93
CA GLY A 61 22.72 -10.59 7.00
C GLY A 61 21.98 -10.09 5.75
N GLU A 62 21.20 -9.02 5.91
CA GLU A 62 20.48 -8.37 4.84
C GLU A 62 20.79 -6.87 4.84
N LYS A 63 21.06 -6.32 3.65
CA LYS A 63 21.33 -4.89 3.51
C LYS A 63 20.03 -4.13 3.28
N LEU A 64 19.64 -3.30 4.24
CA LEU A 64 18.56 -2.35 4.06
C LEU A 64 19.10 -1.11 3.32
N ALA A 65 18.69 -0.97 2.04
CA ALA A 65 19.04 0.19 1.22
C ALA A 65 17.98 1.30 1.38
N GLY A 66 18.26 2.50 0.86
CA GLY A 66 17.24 3.54 0.69
C GLY A 66 16.15 3.14 -0.30
N ASP A 67 15.05 3.88 -0.29
CA ASP A 67 13.90 3.72 -1.20
C ASP A 67 13.24 2.33 -1.13
N LYS A 68 13.26 1.72 0.06
CA LYS A 68 12.60 0.44 0.34
C LYS A 68 11.29 0.64 1.10
N GLY A 69 10.27 -0.17 0.74
CA GLY A 69 8.98 -0.14 1.39
C GLY A 69 9.05 -0.56 2.85
N ILE A 70 8.13 0.00 3.61
CA ILE A 70 7.87 -0.36 4.99
C ILE A 70 6.42 -0.79 5.07
N ASN A 71 6.16 -2.00 5.59
CA ASN A 71 4.82 -2.50 5.86
C ASN A 71 4.62 -2.59 7.37
N LEU A 72 3.45 -2.19 7.81
CA LEU A 72 3.01 -2.17 9.21
C LEU A 72 1.66 -2.89 9.33
N PRO A 73 1.64 -4.23 9.22
CA PRO A 73 0.40 -5.00 9.05
C PRO A 73 -0.53 -4.97 10.26
N ASP A 74 -0.01 -4.67 11.43
CA ASP A 74 -0.78 -4.62 12.68
C ASP A 74 -1.27 -3.19 13.00
N SER A 75 -0.70 -2.17 12.35
CA SER A 75 -0.98 -0.76 12.63
C SER A 75 -2.18 -0.25 11.84
N GLN A 76 -2.98 0.60 12.46
CA GLN A 76 -4.09 1.27 11.79
C GLN A 76 -3.63 2.62 11.21
N LEU A 77 -2.91 2.56 10.10
CA LEU A 77 -2.43 3.77 9.45
C LEU A 77 -3.59 4.53 8.79
N ASN A 78 -3.77 5.78 9.15
CA ASN A 78 -4.72 6.68 8.53
C ASN A 78 -3.96 7.65 7.60
N LEU A 79 -3.54 7.13 6.47
CA LEU A 79 -2.82 7.86 5.44
C LEU A 79 -3.74 8.05 4.23
N PRO A 80 -3.75 9.23 3.58
CA PRO A 80 -4.52 9.42 2.36
C PRO A 80 -3.98 8.50 1.25
N ALA A 81 -4.87 7.87 0.52
CA ALA A 81 -4.47 7.03 -0.62
C ALA A 81 -3.94 7.86 -1.79
N LEU A 82 -4.33 9.13 -1.89
CA LEU A 82 -3.81 10.10 -2.86
C LEU A 82 -3.00 11.17 -2.14
N THR A 83 -1.74 11.32 -2.51
CA THR A 83 -0.88 12.41 -2.05
C THR A 83 -1.12 13.67 -2.88
N GLU A 84 -0.65 14.83 -2.41
CA GLU A 84 -0.69 16.07 -3.20
C GLU A 84 0.02 15.92 -4.54
N LYS A 85 1.12 15.17 -4.56
CA LYS A 85 1.85 14.86 -5.80
C LYS A 85 1.00 14.04 -6.76
N ASP A 86 0.27 13.05 -6.28
CA ASP A 86 -0.58 12.21 -7.12
C ASP A 86 -1.71 13.01 -7.75
N ILE A 87 -2.32 13.90 -6.98
CA ILE A 87 -3.36 14.83 -7.47
C ILE A 87 -2.77 15.74 -8.57
N ALA A 88 -1.56 16.23 -8.41
CA ALA A 88 -0.90 17.03 -9.42
C ALA A 88 -0.61 16.21 -10.71
N ASP A 89 -0.06 15.00 -10.53
CA ASP A 89 0.28 14.10 -11.63
C ASP A 89 -0.98 13.55 -12.35
N LEU A 90 -2.12 13.48 -11.66
CA LEU A 90 -3.38 12.97 -12.20
C LEU A 90 -3.84 13.75 -13.44
N SER A 91 -3.48 15.04 -13.54
CA SER A 91 -3.77 15.87 -14.73
C SER A 91 -3.11 15.34 -16.01
N VAL A 92 -1.93 14.73 -15.89
CA VAL A 92 -1.21 14.09 -17.00
C VAL A 92 -1.78 12.69 -17.24
N VAL A 93 -1.94 11.90 -16.18
CA VAL A 93 -2.51 10.55 -16.24
C VAL A 93 -3.87 10.55 -16.93
N ALA A 94 -4.75 11.48 -16.55
CA ALA A 94 -6.09 11.60 -17.13
C ALA A 94 -6.11 11.91 -18.63
N LYS A 95 -5.03 12.44 -19.19
CA LYS A 95 -4.91 12.71 -20.63
C LYS A 95 -4.40 11.51 -21.42
N GLU A 96 -3.46 10.80 -20.85
CA GLU A 96 -2.67 9.78 -21.57
C GLU A 96 -3.11 8.34 -21.29
N ALA A 97 -3.80 8.09 -20.16
CA ALA A 97 -4.16 6.75 -19.74
C ALA A 97 -5.61 6.38 -20.09
N ASP A 98 -5.85 5.10 -20.36
CA ASP A 98 -7.18 4.50 -20.49
C ASP A 98 -7.71 4.00 -19.14
N LEU A 99 -6.81 3.62 -18.23
CA LEU A 99 -7.09 3.12 -16.89
C LEU A 99 -6.15 3.76 -15.88
N VAL A 100 -6.62 3.96 -14.66
CA VAL A 100 -5.80 4.41 -13.53
C VAL A 100 -5.85 3.40 -12.40
N GLY A 101 -4.68 2.99 -11.89
CA GLY A 101 -4.56 2.11 -10.74
C GLY A 101 -4.43 2.92 -9.44
N LEU A 102 -5.31 2.68 -8.47
CA LEU A 102 -5.24 3.28 -7.14
C LEU A 102 -4.53 2.32 -6.19
N SER A 103 -3.28 2.66 -5.85
CA SER A 103 -2.47 1.90 -4.88
C SER A 103 -2.84 2.25 -3.45
N PHE A 104 -2.62 1.30 -2.55
CA PHE A 104 -2.84 1.45 -1.11
C PHE A 104 -4.24 1.96 -0.71
N VAL A 105 -5.23 1.72 -1.57
CA VAL A 105 -6.63 2.00 -1.25
C VAL A 105 -7.04 1.24 0.01
N GLN A 106 -7.71 1.91 0.94
CA GLN A 106 -8.15 1.30 2.20
C GLN A 106 -9.65 1.51 2.47
N HIS A 107 -10.21 2.61 1.97
CA HIS A 107 -11.58 3.02 2.23
C HIS A 107 -12.33 3.40 0.96
N GLY A 108 -13.64 3.28 0.96
CA GLY A 108 -14.48 3.75 -0.15
C GLY A 108 -14.28 5.24 -0.44
N SER A 109 -14.03 6.05 0.59
CA SER A 109 -13.71 7.48 0.46
C SER A 109 -12.48 7.75 -0.41
N ASP A 110 -11.49 6.84 -0.43
CA ASP A 110 -10.31 6.98 -1.28
C ASP A 110 -10.68 6.91 -2.75
N VAL A 111 -11.58 5.97 -3.06
CA VAL A 111 -12.14 5.79 -4.42
C VAL A 111 -12.99 7.01 -4.81
N ASP A 112 -13.81 7.51 -3.89
CA ASP A 112 -14.66 8.67 -4.13
C ASP A 112 -13.81 9.92 -4.36
N THR A 113 -12.70 10.09 -3.64
CA THR A 113 -11.74 11.18 -3.85
C THR A 113 -11.13 11.12 -5.25
N LEU A 114 -10.65 9.95 -5.69
CA LEU A 114 -10.12 9.77 -7.04
C LEU A 114 -11.18 10.09 -8.11
N ARG A 115 -12.39 9.58 -7.94
CA ARG A 115 -13.50 9.85 -8.86
C ARG A 115 -13.84 11.34 -8.96
N HIS A 116 -13.83 12.03 -7.83
CA HIS A 116 -14.04 13.48 -7.79
C HIS A 116 -12.96 14.22 -8.57
N CYS A 117 -11.68 13.91 -8.33
CA CYS A 117 -10.58 14.51 -9.08
C CYS A 117 -10.68 14.24 -10.59
N LEU A 118 -11.01 13.02 -10.98
CA LEU A 118 -11.22 12.68 -12.40
C LEU A 118 -12.42 13.44 -13.02
N HIS A 119 -13.46 13.63 -12.26
CA HIS A 119 -14.60 14.44 -12.72
C HIS A 119 -14.22 15.91 -12.95
N GLU A 120 -13.47 16.51 -12.04
CA GLU A 120 -12.99 17.88 -12.19
C GLU A 120 -12.03 18.04 -13.38
N LEU A 121 -11.25 17.01 -13.69
CA LEU A 121 -10.39 16.97 -14.88
C LEU A 121 -11.15 16.67 -16.20
N GLY A 122 -12.48 16.55 -16.14
CA GLY A 122 -13.32 16.26 -17.32
C GLY A 122 -13.18 14.83 -17.85
N LYS A 123 -12.69 13.89 -17.01
CA LYS A 123 -12.48 12.48 -17.35
C LYS A 123 -13.26 11.51 -16.43
N PRO A 124 -14.57 11.74 -16.22
CA PRO A 124 -15.37 10.92 -15.28
C PRO A 124 -15.51 9.44 -15.70
N ASN A 125 -15.17 9.14 -16.93
CA ASN A 125 -15.31 7.80 -17.52
C ASN A 125 -13.98 7.01 -17.56
N LEU A 126 -12.88 7.58 -17.06
CA LEU A 126 -11.60 6.86 -16.98
C LEU A 126 -11.78 5.63 -16.08
N GLY A 127 -11.30 4.46 -16.53
CA GLY A 127 -11.42 3.23 -15.76
C GLY A 127 -10.55 3.26 -14.51
N ILE A 128 -11.03 2.67 -13.41
CA ILE A 128 -10.33 2.63 -12.12
C ILE A 128 -10.03 1.17 -11.77
N VAL A 129 -8.77 0.89 -11.46
CA VAL A 129 -8.33 -0.41 -10.94
C VAL A 129 -7.90 -0.23 -9.48
N LEU A 130 -8.61 -0.85 -8.55
CA LEU A 130 -8.27 -0.84 -7.13
C LEU A 130 -7.20 -1.89 -6.86
N LYS A 131 -6.06 -1.48 -6.34
CA LYS A 131 -4.98 -2.40 -5.97
C LYS A 131 -5.15 -2.84 -4.52
N ILE A 132 -5.49 -4.12 -4.34
CA ILE A 132 -5.67 -4.71 -3.02
C ILE A 132 -4.29 -5.17 -2.53
N GLU A 133 -3.68 -4.36 -1.69
CA GLU A 133 -2.29 -4.45 -1.25
C GLU A 133 -2.16 -4.62 0.26
N THR A 134 -3.17 -4.18 1.01
CA THR A 134 -3.15 -4.18 2.47
C THR A 134 -4.23 -5.06 3.06
N ARG A 135 -4.01 -5.53 4.27
CA ARG A 135 -5.01 -6.25 5.04
C ARG A 135 -6.30 -5.44 5.19
N ARG A 136 -6.19 -4.13 5.41
CA ARG A 136 -7.36 -3.25 5.53
C ARG A 136 -8.16 -3.14 4.23
N ALA A 137 -7.48 -3.09 3.07
CA ALA A 137 -8.16 -3.13 1.79
C ALA A 137 -8.97 -4.42 1.60
N PHE A 138 -8.37 -5.55 1.98
CA PHE A 138 -9.04 -6.84 1.96
C PHE A 138 -10.27 -6.86 2.89
N GLU A 139 -10.14 -6.43 4.13
CA GLU A 139 -11.22 -6.39 5.11
C GLU A 139 -12.37 -5.43 4.68
N ASN A 140 -12.05 -4.36 3.96
CA ASN A 140 -13.01 -3.38 3.45
C ASN A 140 -13.45 -3.64 2.01
N LEU A 141 -13.06 -4.74 1.39
CA LEU A 141 -13.29 -5.02 -0.04
C LEU A 141 -14.74 -4.79 -0.50
N PRO A 142 -15.78 -5.23 0.21
CA PRO A 142 -17.16 -4.95 -0.22
C PRO A 142 -17.46 -3.46 -0.35
N LYS A 143 -16.98 -2.63 0.58
CA LYS A 143 -17.18 -1.16 0.54
C LYS A 143 -16.40 -0.52 -0.60
N LEU A 144 -15.19 -1.01 -0.86
CA LEU A 144 -14.36 -0.56 -1.98
C LEU A 144 -15.03 -0.86 -3.31
N LEU A 145 -15.55 -2.08 -3.48
CA LEU A 145 -16.30 -2.47 -4.67
C LEU A 145 -17.54 -1.59 -4.87
N PHE A 146 -18.31 -1.33 -3.82
CA PHE A 146 -19.48 -0.44 -3.92
C PHE A 146 -19.12 0.95 -4.42
N SER A 147 -18.05 1.56 -3.87
CA SER A 147 -17.60 2.87 -4.36
C SER A 147 -17.09 2.80 -5.79
N ALA A 148 -16.39 1.73 -6.18
CA ALA A 148 -15.86 1.55 -7.52
C ALA A 148 -16.98 1.31 -8.57
N MET A 149 -18.04 0.60 -8.22
CA MET A 149 -19.19 0.35 -9.11
C MET A 149 -19.91 1.63 -9.57
N ALA A 150 -19.73 2.74 -8.88
CA ALA A 150 -20.22 4.03 -9.33
C ALA A 150 -19.39 4.64 -10.48
N SER A 151 -18.28 4.02 -10.86
CA SER A 151 -17.49 4.38 -12.06
C SER A 151 -18.01 3.62 -13.29
N LYS A 152 -17.78 4.18 -14.48
CA LYS A 152 -18.20 3.54 -15.74
C LYS A 152 -17.49 2.21 -15.99
N ALA A 153 -16.23 2.12 -15.59
CA ALA A 153 -15.42 0.91 -15.64
C ALA A 153 -14.58 0.82 -14.39
N SER A 154 -14.60 -0.34 -13.75
CA SER A 154 -13.77 -0.61 -12.58
C SER A 154 -13.27 -2.05 -12.57
N GLY A 155 -12.12 -2.27 -11.95
CA GLY A 155 -11.54 -3.58 -11.74
C GLY A 155 -10.76 -3.60 -10.42
N ILE A 156 -10.31 -4.77 -10.03
CA ILE A 156 -9.38 -4.93 -8.90
C ILE A 156 -8.11 -5.62 -9.35
N MET A 157 -7.01 -5.32 -8.68
CA MET A 157 -5.74 -6.01 -8.83
C MET A 157 -5.33 -6.60 -7.50
N ILE A 158 -5.10 -7.89 -7.46
CA ILE A 158 -4.53 -8.59 -6.30
C ILE A 158 -3.02 -8.40 -6.35
N ALA A 159 -2.48 -7.49 -5.54
CA ALA A 159 -1.05 -7.21 -5.43
C ALA A 159 -0.41 -8.21 -4.45
N ARG A 160 -0.13 -9.42 -4.93
CA ARG A 160 0.25 -10.56 -4.09
C ARG A 160 1.49 -10.34 -3.24
N GLY A 161 2.44 -9.55 -3.72
CA GLY A 161 3.67 -9.25 -2.97
C GLY A 161 3.39 -8.55 -1.66
N ASP A 162 2.75 -7.39 -1.72
CA ASP A 162 2.41 -6.61 -0.53
C ASP A 162 1.37 -7.33 0.33
N LEU A 163 0.36 -7.91 -0.31
CA LEU A 163 -0.71 -8.61 0.40
C LEU A 163 -0.20 -9.82 1.20
N ALA A 164 0.83 -10.53 0.70
CA ALA A 164 1.46 -11.63 1.42
C ALA A 164 2.21 -11.15 2.68
N VAL A 165 2.85 -9.99 2.62
CA VAL A 165 3.52 -9.38 3.79
C VAL A 165 2.48 -8.91 4.82
N GLU A 166 1.37 -8.38 4.35
CA GLU A 166 0.29 -7.83 5.19
C GLU A 166 -0.57 -8.91 5.87
N CYS A 167 -0.96 -9.94 5.12
CA CYS A 167 -1.87 -10.99 5.60
C CYS A 167 -1.17 -12.26 6.09
N GLY A 168 0.12 -12.42 5.77
CA GLY A 168 0.89 -13.64 5.98
C GLY A 168 0.94 -14.51 4.71
N TYR A 169 2.12 -15.01 4.39
CA TYR A 169 2.35 -15.85 3.19
C TYR A 169 1.53 -17.13 3.22
N GLU A 170 1.31 -17.68 4.40
CA GLU A 170 0.53 -18.90 4.63
C GLU A 170 -0.95 -18.73 4.30
N ARG A 171 -1.47 -17.50 4.43
CA ARG A 171 -2.88 -17.19 4.16
C ARG A 171 -3.15 -16.67 2.75
N LEU A 172 -2.10 -16.40 1.97
CA LEU A 172 -2.24 -15.72 0.69
C LEU A 172 -3.21 -16.44 -0.27
N ALA A 173 -3.19 -17.76 -0.31
CA ALA A 173 -4.08 -18.55 -1.17
C ALA A 173 -5.56 -18.37 -0.75
N GLU A 174 -5.83 -18.47 0.55
CA GLU A 174 -7.15 -18.25 1.14
C GLU A 174 -7.67 -16.83 0.85
N VAL A 175 -6.84 -15.81 1.14
CA VAL A 175 -7.19 -14.40 0.91
C VAL A 175 -7.50 -14.12 -0.57
N GLN A 176 -6.77 -14.73 -1.50
CA GLN A 176 -7.04 -14.62 -2.94
C GLN A 176 -8.44 -15.15 -3.29
N GLU A 177 -8.79 -16.33 -2.80
CA GLU A 177 -10.11 -16.92 -3.03
C GLU A 177 -11.23 -16.05 -2.43
N GLU A 178 -11.02 -15.54 -1.21
CA GLU A 178 -11.97 -14.65 -0.55
C GLU A 178 -12.15 -13.31 -1.29
N ILE A 179 -11.14 -12.83 -2.02
CA ILE A 179 -11.25 -11.65 -2.89
C ILE A 179 -12.05 -11.97 -4.16
N LEU A 180 -11.88 -13.14 -4.73
CA LEU A 180 -12.55 -13.52 -5.97
C LEU A 180 -14.07 -13.59 -5.81
N TRP A 181 -14.57 -14.12 -4.70
CA TRP A 181 -16.03 -14.27 -4.50
C TRP A 181 -16.81 -12.95 -4.56
N PRO A 182 -16.48 -11.89 -3.80
CA PRO A 182 -17.19 -10.61 -3.92
C PRO A 182 -16.91 -9.91 -5.25
N ALA A 183 -15.75 -10.11 -5.86
CA ALA A 183 -15.46 -9.55 -7.18
C ALA A 183 -16.35 -10.20 -8.27
N GLU A 184 -16.51 -11.53 -8.22
CA GLU A 184 -17.42 -12.24 -9.12
C GLU A 184 -18.88 -11.80 -8.91
N ALA A 185 -19.33 -11.73 -7.66
CA ALA A 185 -20.67 -11.25 -7.33
C ALA A 185 -20.93 -9.81 -7.80
N ALA A 186 -19.90 -8.97 -7.81
CA ALA A 186 -19.95 -7.59 -8.30
C ALA A 186 -19.70 -7.47 -9.82
N HIS A 187 -19.51 -8.58 -10.53
CA HIS A 187 -19.10 -8.60 -11.95
C HIS A 187 -17.87 -7.72 -12.23
N THR A 188 -16.93 -7.65 -11.26
CA THR A 188 -15.73 -6.83 -11.34
C THR A 188 -14.55 -7.65 -11.85
N PRO A 189 -13.89 -7.26 -12.96
CA PRO A 189 -12.69 -7.94 -13.44
C PRO A 189 -11.57 -7.96 -12.42
N VAL A 190 -10.84 -9.08 -12.35
CA VAL A 190 -9.72 -9.27 -11.43
C VAL A 190 -8.43 -9.46 -12.20
N ILE A 191 -7.43 -8.65 -11.87
CA ILE A 191 -6.05 -8.77 -12.39
C ILE A 191 -5.21 -9.46 -11.33
N TRP A 192 -4.57 -10.58 -11.71
CA TRP A 192 -3.61 -11.27 -10.85
C TRP A 192 -2.22 -10.74 -11.13
N ALA A 193 -1.73 -9.87 -10.25
CA ALA A 193 -0.36 -9.40 -10.33
C ALA A 193 0.59 -10.47 -9.76
N THR A 194 1.58 -10.86 -10.56
CA THR A 194 2.72 -11.62 -10.04
C THR A 194 3.55 -10.71 -9.14
N ILE A 195 4.36 -11.28 -8.25
CA ILE A 195 5.37 -10.52 -7.51
C ILE A 195 6.23 -9.85 -8.58
N SER A 196 5.99 -8.56 -8.84
CA SER A 196 6.79 -7.80 -9.75
C SER A 196 8.12 -7.51 -9.08
N LEU A 197 9.13 -8.23 -9.50
CA LEU A 197 10.49 -7.77 -9.38
C LEU A 197 10.61 -6.48 -10.20
N THR A 198 10.82 -5.38 -9.51
CA THR A 198 11.21 -4.10 -10.10
C THR A 198 10.21 -3.38 -11.01
N LEU A 199 9.18 -2.78 -10.44
CA LEU A 199 8.81 -1.44 -10.87
C LEU A 199 8.99 -0.54 -9.66
N SER A 200 9.79 0.49 -9.86
CA SER A 200 10.13 1.50 -8.88
C SER A 200 8.87 1.90 -8.11
N LYS A 201 8.98 1.87 -6.79
CA LYS A 201 7.95 2.31 -5.86
C LYS A 201 7.60 3.76 -6.13
N CYS A 202 6.74 3.98 -7.11
CA CYS A 202 5.97 5.19 -7.18
C CYS A 202 4.75 4.92 -6.31
N TRP A 203 4.69 5.54 -5.19
CA TRP A 203 3.52 5.57 -4.34
C TRP A 203 2.44 6.24 -5.17
N THR A 204 1.43 5.44 -5.58
CA THR A 204 0.08 5.87 -5.75
C THR A 204 -0.61 5.62 -7.07
N LEU A 205 -0.14 6.09 -8.19
CA LEU A 205 -0.83 5.90 -9.47
C LEU A 205 0.03 5.05 -10.42
N THR A 206 -0.49 3.87 -10.78
CA THR A 206 0.09 3.07 -11.86
C THR A 206 -0.70 3.35 -13.13
N VAL A 207 -0.02 3.87 -14.14
CA VAL A 207 -0.58 3.98 -15.49
C VAL A 207 -0.50 2.62 -16.15
N VAL A 208 -1.61 2.11 -16.66
CA VAL A 208 -1.74 0.87 -17.41
C VAL A 208 -2.24 1.19 -18.82
#